data_a1f837794595bc02b14c82045d9bff88
#
_entry.id   a1f837794595bc02b14c82045d9bff88
#
_cell.length_a   1.000
_cell.length_b   1.000
_cell.length_c   1.000
_cell.angle_alpha   90.00
_cell.angle_beta   90.00
_cell.angle_gamma   90.00
#
_symmetry.space_group_name_H-M   'P 1'
#
loop_
_entity.id
_entity.type
_entity.pdbx_description
1 polymer ?
#
loop_
_entity_poly.entity_id
_entity_poly.type
_entity_poly.pdbx_seq_one_letter_code
_entity_poly.pdbx_strand_id
1 'polypeptide(L)'
;VVAAMARFCAPGARQDAVFILNGYAGTGKTSITGALVRSLKAVGLKAVLLAPTGRAAKVFASFAAYPAATIHRRIYRHSSTGINTPGASVQATNNASDTVFIVDEASMIGGPDSNGESLLHDLIQYVYAGTNCRLILLGDTAQLPPVGSEKSPAMNPDVLRSFGLKVTRATMTEPARQGRLSGILYNATMLRRMMLRPEGLGLPQLRLADDVIAVTPEDLPEYIDRAYSTD
;
A
#
# COMPACT_ATOMS: atom_id res chain seq x y z
N VAL A 1 -15.90 -0.90 -5.85
CA VAL A 1 -14.97 -0.61 -4.75
C VAL A 1 -15.69 0.10 -3.62
N VAL A 2 -16.22 1.32 -3.82
CA VAL A 2 -16.83 2.16 -2.76
C VAL A 2 -17.88 1.41 -1.95
N ALA A 3 -18.84 0.74 -2.60
CA ALA A 3 -19.87 -0.04 -1.90
C ALA A 3 -19.31 -1.20 -1.06
N ALA A 4 -18.21 -1.83 -1.50
CA ALA A 4 -17.55 -2.88 -0.73
C ALA A 4 -16.83 -2.31 0.52
N MET A 5 -16.15 -1.17 0.38
CA MET A 5 -15.51 -0.48 1.50
C MET A 5 -16.56 0.03 2.51
N ALA A 6 -17.67 0.58 2.02
CA ALA A 6 -18.77 1.02 2.88
C ALA A 6 -19.35 -0.13 3.72
N ARG A 7 -19.60 -1.29 3.10
CA ARG A 7 -20.04 -2.50 3.82
C ARG A 7 -19.00 -2.98 4.83
N PHE A 8 -17.72 -2.94 4.48
CA PHE A 8 -16.63 -3.32 5.39
C PHE A 8 -16.56 -2.41 6.62
N CYS A 9 -16.83 -1.13 6.46
CA CYS A 9 -16.81 -0.14 7.53
C CYS A 9 -18.18 0.06 8.23
N ALA A 10 -19.21 -0.65 7.81
CA ALA A 10 -20.55 -0.48 8.39
C ALA A 10 -20.60 -0.84 9.90
N PRO A 11 -21.46 -0.19 10.69
CA PRO A 11 -21.73 -0.60 12.06
C PRO A 11 -22.12 -2.09 12.13
N GLY A 12 -21.57 -2.83 13.08
CA GLY A 12 -21.81 -4.27 13.23
C GLY A 12 -21.09 -5.17 12.21
N ALA A 13 -20.27 -4.61 11.31
CA ALA A 13 -19.41 -5.42 10.45
C ALA A 13 -18.38 -6.21 11.29
N ARG A 14 -17.93 -7.34 10.75
CA ARG A 14 -17.01 -8.28 11.44
C ARG A 14 -15.71 -7.58 11.86
N GLN A 15 -15.27 -7.90 13.08
CA GLN A 15 -14.01 -7.39 13.64
C GLN A 15 -12.79 -8.20 13.17
N ASP A 16 -12.99 -9.50 12.85
CA ASP A 16 -11.98 -10.42 12.33
C ASP A 16 -11.81 -10.32 10.79
N ALA A 17 -11.96 -9.14 10.24
CA ALA A 17 -11.95 -8.92 8.80
C ALA A 17 -10.89 -7.92 8.36
N VAL A 18 -10.24 -8.21 7.22
CA VAL A 18 -9.29 -7.33 6.54
C VAL A 18 -9.78 -7.04 5.12
N PHE A 19 -9.57 -5.81 4.66
CA PHE A 19 -9.89 -5.39 3.30
C PHE A 19 -8.61 -5.16 2.50
N ILE A 20 -8.47 -5.82 1.37
CA ILE A 20 -7.39 -5.57 0.40
C ILE A 20 -7.96 -4.73 -0.74
N LEU A 21 -7.42 -3.54 -0.94
CA LEU A 21 -7.63 -2.76 -2.15
C LEU A 21 -6.39 -2.84 -3.03
N ASN A 22 -6.46 -3.70 -4.02
CA ASN A 22 -5.46 -3.74 -5.08
C ASN A 22 -5.80 -2.69 -6.14
N GLY A 23 -4.80 -1.98 -6.66
CA GLY A 23 -5.06 -1.01 -7.71
C GLY A 23 -3.79 -0.60 -8.41
N TYR A 24 -3.92 -0.33 -9.69
CA TYR A 24 -2.82 0.11 -10.54
C TYR A 24 -2.28 1.47 -10.10
N ALA A 25 -1.05 1.78 -10.45
CA ALA A 25 -0.52 3.12 -10.27
C ALA A 25 -1.45 4.14 -10.96
N GLY A 26 -1.74 5.25 -10.29
CA GLY A 26 -2.62 6.28 -10.84
C GLY A 26 -4.13 5.98 -10.84
N THR A 27 -4.60 4.86 -10.28
CA THR A 27 -6.04 4.54 -10.21
C THR A 27 -6.80 5.29 -9.10
N GLY A 28 -6.12 6.11 -8.30
CA GLY A 28 -6.76 6.92 -7.26
C GLY A 28 -6.96 6.21 -5.93
N LYS A 29 -6.19 5.14 -5.62
CA LYS A 29 -6.23 4.47 -4.30
C LYS A 29 -6.12 5.46 -3.14
N THR A 30 -5.11 6.32 -3.19
CA THR A 30 -4.85 7.32 -2.15
C THR A 30 -5.95 8.40 -2.10
N SER A 31 -6.50 8.78 -3.26
CA SER A 31 -7.59 9.77 -3.34
C SER A 31 -8.89 9.25 -2.72
N ILE A 32 -9.24 7.98 -2.96
CA ILE A 32 -10.43 7.36 -2.35
C ILE A 32 -10.29 7.27 -0.82
N THR A 33 -9.05 7.18 -0.30
CA THR A 33 -8.80 7.14 1.15
C THR A 33 -9.20 8.46 1.82
N GLY A 34 -8.92 9.62 1.22
CA GLY A 34 -9.35 10.90 1.77
C GLY A 34 -10.88 11.00 1.90
N ALA A 35 -11.61 10.50 0.91
CA ALA A 35 -13.07 10.40 0.99
C ALA A 35 -13.52 9.40 2.07
N LEU A 36 -12.86 8.24 2.17
CA LEU A 36 -13.14 7.24 3.19
C LEU A 36 -12.95 7.80 4.60
N VAL A 37 -11.84 8.48 4.89
CA VAL A 37 -11.57 9.08 6.21
C VAL A 37 -12.69 10.03 6.64
N ARG A 38 -13.17 10.88 5.70
CA ARG A 38 -14.32 11.76 5.99
C ARG A 38 -15.59 10.98 6.27
N SER A 39 -15.84 9.91 5.54
CA SER A 39 -17.02 9.06 5.71
C SER A 39 -16.97 8.27 7.02
N LEU A 40 -15.80 7.78 7.44
CA LEU A 40 -15.62 7.09 8.72
C LEU A 40 -16.01 7.96 9.90
N LYS A 41 -15.62 9.24 9.88
CA LYS A 41 -15.99 10.20 10.92
C LYS A 41 -17.52 10.36 11.03
N ALA A 42 -18.22 10.36 9.90
CA ALA A 42 -19.68 10.50 9.88
C ALA A 42 -20.43 9.30 10.51
N VAL A 43 -19.79 8.11 10.55
CA VAL A 43 -20.36 6.90 11.18
C VAL A 43 -19.73 6.57 12.54
N GLY A 44 -19.03 7.55 13.15
CA GLY A 44 -18.44 7.41 14.48
C GLY A 44 -17.16 6.59 14.56
N LEU A 45 -16.54 6.26 13.41
CA LEU A 45 -15.28 5.53 13.35
C LEU A 45 -14.09 6.48 13.23
N LYS A 46 -12.99 6.11 13.88
CA LYS A 46 -11.71 6.80 13.75
C LYS A 46 -10.88 6.21 12.61
N ALA A 47 -9.99 7.00 12.04
CA ALA A 47 -9.02 6.55 11.06
C ALA A 47 -7.60 6.69 11.57
N VAL A 48 -6.74 5.72 11.26
CA VAL A 48 -5.28 5.78 11.45
C VAL A 48 -4.62 5.44 10.12
N LEU A 49 -3.89 6.40 9.54
CA LEU A 49 -3.21 6.22 8.27
C LEU A 49 -1.76 5.81 8.50
N LEU A 50 -1.33 4.76 7.84
CA LEU A 50 -0.01 4.17 7.98
C LEU A 50 0.63 3.91 6.62
N ALA A 51 1.97 3.89 6.59
CA ALA A 51 2.73 3.47 5.42
C ALA A 51 4.04 2.76 5.85
N PRO A 52 4.66 1.93 5.00
CA PRO A 52 5.92 1.25 5.34
C PRO A 52 7.09 2.20 5.55
N THR A 53 7.14 3.31 4.80
CA THR A 53 8.28 4.27 4.83
C THR A 53 7.84 5.68 5.19
N GLY A 54 8.79 6.50 5.68
CA GLY A 54 8.54 7.90 6.02
C GLY A 54 8.12 8.75 4.81
N ARG A 55 8.71 8.49 3.64
CA ARG A 55 8.34 9.16 2.38
C ARG A 55 6.90 8.81 1.98
N ALA A 56 6.55 7.53 1.98
CA ALA A 56 5.20 7.10 1.68
C ALA A 56 4.17 7.69 2.66
N ALA A 57 4.49 7.73 3.96
CA ALA A 57 3.62 8.35 4.97
C ALA A 57 3.38 9.85 4.72
N LYS A 58 4.42 10.62 4.33
CA LYS A 58 4.28 12.03 3.97
C LYS A 58 3.39 12.24 2.76
N VAL A 59 3.61 11.45 1.71
CA VAL A 59 2.79 11.48 0.49
C VAL A 59 1.35 11.10 0.79
N PHE A 60 1.14 10.05 1.58
CA PHE A 60 -0.18 9.61 2.00
C PHE A 60 -0.93 10.67 2.79
N ALA A 61 -0.27 11.33 3.76
CA ALA A 61 -0.85 12.41 4.54
C ALA A 61 -1.29 13.59 3.66
N SER A 62 -0.46 13.98 2.68
CA SER A 62 -0.76 15.07 1.75
C SER A 62 -2.00 14.79 0.92
N PHE A 63 -2.08 13.60 0.28
CA PHE A 63 -3.22 13.25 -0.57
C PHE A 63 -4.51 12.98 0.19
N ALA A 64 -4.43 12.40 1.39
CA ALA A 64 -5.59 12.13 2.22
C ALA A 64 -6.08 13.37 2.97
N ALA A 65 -5.29 14.45 3.01
CA ALA A 65 -5.48 15.62 3.88
C ALA A 65 -5.72 15.21 5.34
N TYR A 66 -4.96 14.20 5.82
CA TYR A 66 -5.10 13.62 7.14
C TYR A 66 -3.73 13.09 7.64
N PRO A 67 -3.41 13.19 8.94
CA PRO A 67 -2.13 12.74 9.46
C PRO A 67 -1.86 11.26 9.18
N ALA A 68 -0.65 10.95 8.72
CA ALA A 68 -0.18 9.58 8.53
C ALA A 68 1.19 9.38 9.21
N ALA A 69 1.48 8.15 9.60
CA ALA A 69 2.72 7.75 10.24
C ALA A 69 3.30 6.50 9.58
N THR A 70 4.55 6.17 9.89
CA THR A 70 5.07 4.85 9.52
C THR A 70 4.48 3.75 10.41
N ILE A 71 4.37 2.54 9.87
CA ILE A 71 3.93 1.36 10.63
C ILE A 71 4.81 1.23 11.87
N HIS A 72 6.13 1.23 11.71
CA HIS A 72 7.08 1.09 12.82
C HIS A 72 6.84 2.12 13.93
N ARG A 73 6.70 3.40 13.58
CA ARG A 73 6.45 4.46 14.56
C ARG A 73 5.15 4.25 15.33
N ARG A 74 4.17 3.59 14.73
CA ARG A 74 2.86 3.34 15.37
C ARG A 74 2.87 2.15 16.28
N ILE A 75 3.48 1.04 15.84
CA ILE A 75 3.37 -0.25 16.52
C ILE A 75 4.53 -0.55 17.46
N TYR A 76 5.65 0.17 17.37
CA TYR A 76 6.79 -0.02 18.27
C TYR A 76 7.08 1.23 19.11
N ARG A 77 7.60 1.00 20.28
CA ARG A 77 8.16 2.02 21.18
C ARG A 77 9.63 1.72 21.42
N HIS A 78 10.46 2.77 21.39
CA HIS A 78 11.82 2.64 21.90
C HIS A 78 11.74 2.50 23.42
N SER A 79 12.34 1.45 23.97
CA SER A 79 12.50 1.32 25.41
C SER A 79 13.48 2.40 25.89
N SER A 80 12.99 3.37 26.66
CA SER A 80 13.82 4.40 27.30
C SER A 80 14.38 3.93 28.64
N THR A 81 14.09 2.73 29.08
CA THR A 81 14.62 2.15 30.31
C THR A 81 15.96 1.47 30.00
N GLY A 82 17.02 2.17 30.36
CA GLY A 82 18.40 1.78 30.17
C GLY A 82 18.81 0.52 30.94
N ILE A 83 18.62 -0.66 30.36
CA ILE A 83 19.41 -1.86 30.62
C ILE A 83 19.65 -2.54 29.26
N ASN A 84 20.78 -2.18 28.67
CA ASN A 84 21.65 -2.99 27.83
C ASN A 84 21.07 -3.91 26.73
N THR A 85 20.29 -3.37 25.79
CA THR A 85 20.41 -3.84 24.40
C THR A 85 20.08 -2.65 23.48
N PRO A 86 21.04 -2.05 22.78
CA PRO A 86 20.76 -1.05 21.76
C PRO A 86 19.95 -1.70 20.66
N GLY A 87 18.67 -1.31 20.51
CA GLY A 87 17.85 -1.71 19.37
C GLY A 87 16.62 -2.57 19.64
N ALA A 88 16.33 -3.02 20.85
CA ALA A 88 15.10 -3.77 21.13
C ALA A 88 13.88 -2.83 21.04
N SER A 89 13.14 -2.92 19.94
CA SER A 89 11.83 -2.29 19.77
C SER A 89 10.78 -3.16 20.45
N VAL A 90 10.06 -2.60 21.43
CA VAL A 90 8.94 -3.31 22.09
C VAL A 90 7.65 -2.92 21.41
N GLN A 91 6.81 -3.92 21.10
CA GLN A 91 5.49 -3.65 20.54
C GLN A 91 4.65 -2.81 21.52
N ALA A 92 4.06 -1.74 21.02
CA ALA A 92 3.21 -0.86 21.81
C ALA A 92 1.84 -1.50 22.02
N THR A 93 1.22 -1.27 23.17
CA THR A 93 -0.17 -1.65 23.40
C THR A 93 -1.12 -0.82 22.54
N ASN A 94 -2.08 -1.46 21.88
CA ASN A 94 -3.12 -0.76 21.13
C ASN A 94 -4.35 -0.50 22.02
N ASN A 95 -4.49 0.72 22.48
CA ASN A 95 -5.66 1.17 23.25
C ASN A 95 -6.74 1.83 22.34
N ALA A 96 -6.65 1.65 21.03
CA ALA A 96 -7.63 2.21 20.11
C ALA A 96 -8.96 1.45 20.17
N SER A 97 -10.05 2.20 20.03
CA SER A 97 -11.40 1.68 19.86
C SER A 97 -12.06 2.27 18.62
N ASP A 98 -12.93 1.51 17.97
CA ASP A 98 -13.72 1.95 16.82
C ASP A 98 -12.86 2.59 15.73
N THR A 99 -11.76 1.92 15.40
CA THR A 99 -10.70 2.50 14.56
C THR A 99 -10.43 1.65 13.32
N VAL A 100 -10.40 2.29 12.16
CA VAL A 100 -9.97 1.69 10.89
C VAL A 100 -8.53 2.10 10.62
N PHE A 101 -7.64 1.13 10.66
CA PHE A 101 -6.24 1.28 10.26
C PHE A 101 -6.15 1.11 8.75
N ILE A 102 -5.58 2.09 8.06
CA ILE A 102 -5.44 2.10 6.60
C ILE A 102 -3.96 2.19 6.28
N VAL A 103 -3.44 1.18 5.61
CA VAL A 103 -2.02 1.08 5.22
C VAL A 103 -1.91 1.29 3.71
N ASP A 104 -1.23 2.35 3.30
CA ASP A 104 -0.86 2.56 1.89
C ASP A 104 0.50 1.90 1.60
N GLU A 105 0.75 1.60 0.33
CA GLU A 105 1.93 0.87 -0.16
C GLU A 105 2.15 -0.47 0.56
N ALA A 106 1.06 -1.17 0.91
CA ALA A 106 1.13 -2.46 1.60
C ALA A 106 1.87 -3.54 0.82
N SER A 107 2.00 -3.39 -0.50
CA SER A 107 2.82 -4.25 -1.36
C SER A 107 4.31 -4.26 -1.00
N MET A 108 4.79 -3.24 -0.28
CA MET A 108 6.17 -3.16 0.24
C MET A 108 6.39 -3.92 1.55
N ILE A 109 5.35 -4.44 2.20
CA ILE A 109 5.49 -5.20 3.44
C ILE A 109 5.97 -6.61 3.11
N GLY A 110 7.18 -6.95 3.58
CA GLY A 110 7.84 -8.24 3.38
C GLY A 110 7.35 -9.34 4.29
N GLY A 111 7.90 -10.53 4.06
CA GLY A 111 7.80 -11.67 4.97
C GLY A 111 8.69 -11.51 6.21
N PRO A 112 8.84 -12.58 7.00
CA PRO A 112 9.77 -12.61 8.12
C PRO A 112 11.20 -12.27 7.65
N ASP A 113 11.90 -11.48 8.45
CA ASP A 113 13.31 -11.16 8.22
C ASP A 113 14.23 -12.34 8.63
N SER A 114 15.55 -12.13 8.58
CA SER A 114 16.55 -13.13 8.98
C SER A 114 16.45 -13.58 10.44
N ASN A 115 15.79 -12.78 11.30
CA ASN A 115 15.57 -13.08 12.72
C ASN A 115 14.19 -13.72 12.96
N GLY A 116 13.39 -13.94 11.92
CA GLY A 116 12.04 -14.46 12.01
C GLY A 116 11.00 -13.40 12.40
N GLU A 117 11.38 -12.13 12.52
CA GLU A 117 10.47 -11.03 12.81
C GLU A 117 9.64 -10.65 11.58
N SER A 118 8.35 -10.45 11.74
CA SER A 118 7.44 -10.13 10.66
C SER A 118 6.64 -8.88 10.95
N LEU A 119 6.94 -7.80 10.24
CA LEU A 119 6.21 -6.55 10.34
C LEU A 119 4.70 -6.73 10.07
N LEU A 120 4.33 -7.64 9.17
CA LEU A 120 2.92 -7.96 8.90
C LEU A 120 2.25 -8.61 10.11
N HIS A 121 2.93 -9.58 10.73
CA HIS A 121 2.42 -10.26 11.92
C HIS A 121 2.19 -9.26 13.06
N ASP A 122 3.17 -8.43 13.34
CA ASP A 122 3.10 -7.43 14.41
C ASP A 122 2.04 -6.37 14.15
N LEU A 123 1.88 -5.95 12.89
CA LEU A 123 0.81 -5.04 12.49
C LEU A 123 -0.58 -5.66 12.73
N ILE A 124 -0.77 -6.93 12.35
CA ILE A 124 -2.02 -7.66 12.55
C ILE A 124 -2.30 -7.81 14.05
N GLN A 125 -1.34 -8.29 14.83
CA GLN A 125 -1.49 -8.40 16.29
C GLN A 125 -1.85 -7.05 16.91
N TYR A 126 -1.12 -5.99 16.54
CA TYR A 126 -1.38 -4.66 17.07
C TYR A 126 -2.81 -4.19 16.75
N VAL A 127 -3.22 -4.27 15.48
CA VAL A 127 -4.55 -3.77 15.07
C VAL A 127 -5.67 -4.52 15.80
N TYR A 128 -5.61 -5.83 15.81
CA TYR A 128 -6.70 -6.64 16.36
C TYR A 128 -6.66 -6.84 17.89
N ALA A 129 -5.60 -6.35 18.55
CA ALA A 129 -5.60 -6.17 20.00
C ALA A 129 -6.49 -4.99 20.48
N GLY A 130 -6.84 -4.07 19.58
CA GLY A 130 -7.76 -2.96 19.88
C GLY A 130 -9.22 -3.38 19.80
N THR A 131 -10.11 -2.59 20.40
CA THR A 131 -11.54 -2.87 20.43
C THR A 131 -12.22 -2.37 19.17
N ASN A 132 -12.94 -3.23 18.45
CA ASN A 132 -13.61 -2.89 17.18
C ASN A 132 -12.66 -2.21 16.16
N CYS A 133 -11.43 -2.70 16.08
CA CYS A 133 -10.45 -2.23 15.12
C CYS A 133 -10.48 -3.08 13.84
N ARG A 134 -10.18 -2.47 12.70
CA ARG A 134 -10.19 -3.11 11.37
C ARG A 134 -8.99 -2.66 10.56
N LEU A 135 -8.56 -3.47 9.61
CA LEU A 135 -7.40 -3.22 8.76
C LEU A 135 -7.81 -3.13 7.28
N ILE A 136 -7.37 -2.08 6.61
CA ILE A 136 -7.44 -1.92 5.16
C ILE A 136 -6.03 -1.83 4.62
N LEU A 137 -5.68 -2.67 3.66
CA LEU A 137 -4.40 -2.73 2.99
C LEU A 137 -4.57 -2.24 1.54
N LEU A 138 -3.87 -1.16 1.19
CA LEU A 138 -3.86 -0.59 -0.15
C LEU A 138 -2.51 -0.90 -0.79
N GLY A 139 -2.51 -1.41 -2.00
CA GLY A 139 -1.26 -1.74 -2.68
C GLY A 139 -1.44 -2.01 -4.17
N ASP A 140 -0.34 -2.31 -4.82
CA ASP A 140 -0.29 -2.71 -6.22
C ASP A 140 0.57 -3.97 -6.35
N THR A 141 -0.05 -5.10 -6.66
CA THR A 141 0.64 -6.39 -6.79
C THR A 141 1.52 -6.49 -8.04
N ALA A 142 1.54 -5.49 -8.90
CA ALA A 142 2.44 -5.41 -10.05
C ALA A 142 3.62 -4.46 -9.81
N GLN A 143 3.69 -3.79 -8.66
CA GLN A 143 4.91 -3.11 -8.24
C GLN A 143 5.98 -4.11 -7.78
N LEU A 144 7.21 -3.64 -7.63
CA LEU A 144 8.30 -4.47 -7.13
C LEU A 144 7.93 -5.08 -5.77
N PRO A 145 8.10 -6.39 -5.62
CA PRO A 145 7.86 -7.05 -4.34
C PRO A 145 8.89 -6.61 -3.30
N PRO A 146 8.65 -6.88 -2.02
CA PRO A 146 9.64 -6.65 -0.97
C PRO A 146 10.93 -7.41 -1.23
N VAL A 147 12.05 -6.86 -0.77
CA VAL A 147 13.37 -7.51 -0.89
C VAL A 147 13.32 -8.91 -0.28
N GLY A 148 13.81 -9.89 -1.03
CA GLY A 148 13.82 -11.29 -0.60
C GLY A 148 12.49 -12.05 -0.73
N SER A 149 11.48 -11.44 -1.35
CA SER A 149 10.17 -12.07 -1.56
C SER A 149 9.71 -11.95 -3.01
N GLU A 150 9.13 -13.00 -3.57
CA GLU A 150 8.51 -12.95 -4.91
C GLU A 150 7.18 -12.18 -4.91
N LYS A 151 6.47 -12.18 -3.78
CA LYS A 151 5.16 -11.53 -3.61
C LYS A 151 5.05 -10.95 -2.22
N SER A 152 4.33 -9.85 -2.08
CA SER A 152 4.05 -9.30 -0.76
C SER A 152 3.04 -10.17 0.00
N PRO A 153 3.37 -10.64 1.20
CA PRO A 153 2.45 -11.40 2.05
C PRO A 153 1.23 -10.56 2.47
N ALA A 154 1.39 -9.25 2.63
CA ALA A 154 0.29 -8.34 3.00
C ALA A 154 -0.78 -8.21 1.91
N MET A 155 -0.43 -8.47 0.65
CA MET A 155 -1.36 -8.46 -0.47
C MET A 155 -1.86 -9.86 -0.86
N ASN A 156 -1.45 -10.90 -0.13
CA ASN A 156 -1.83 -12.28 -0.37
C ASN A 156 -3.01 -12.69 0.53
N PRO A 157 -4.21 -12.97 -0.04
CA PRO A 157 -5.38 -13.36 0.75
C PRO A 157 -5.18 -14.62 1.59
N ASP A 158 -4.39 -15.59 1.11
CA ASP A 158 -4.21 -16.87 1.81
C ASP A 158 -3.33 -16.68 3.05
N VAL A 159 -2.29 -15.84 2.95
CA VAL A 159 -1.49 -15.44 4.10
C VAL A 159 -2.34 -14.72 5.15
N LEU A 160 -3.21 -13.81 4.74
CA LEU A 160 -4.08 -13.11 5.70
C LEU A 160 -5.12 -14.04 6.33
N ARG A 161 -5.62 -15.04 5.57
CA ARG A 161 -6.51 -16.08 6.12
C ARG A 161 -5.82 -16.99 7.13
N SER A 162 -4.52 -17.26 6.99
CA SER A 162 -3.77 -18.06 7.98
C SER A 162 -3.68 -17.38 9.35
N PHE A 163 -3.86 -16.06 9.42
CA PHE A 163 -4.03 -15.31 10.68
C PHE A 163 -5.47 -15.36 11.23
N GLY A 164 -6.37 -16.16 10.65
CA GLY A 164 -7.78 -16.26 11.07
C GLY A 164 -8.67 -15.13 10.53
N LEU A 165 -8.14 -14.27 9.64
CA LEU A 165 -8.88 -13.10 9.14
C LEU A 165 -9.81 -13.46 7.97
N LYS A 166 -10.97 -12.83 7.93
CA LYS A 166 -11.88 -12.86 6.77
C LYS A 166 -11.44 -11.79 5.78
N VAL A 167 -11.03 -12.21 4.59
CA VAL A 167 -10.46 -11.31 3.58
C VAL A 167 -11.54 -10.86 2.60
N THR A 168 -11.75 -9.56 2.51
CA THR A 168 -12.50 -8.92 1.41
C THR A 168 -11.50 -8.28 0.45
N ARG A 169 -11.68 -8.47 -0.84
CA ARG A 169 -10.80 -7.93 -1.88
C ARG A 169 -11.58 -7.13 -2.90
N ALA A 170 -11.00 -5.99 -3.30
CA ALA A 170 -11.46 -5.21 -4.44
C ALA A 170 -10.27 -4.77 -5.28
N THR A 171 -10.48 -4.53 -6.57
CA THR A 171 -9.42 -4.07 -7.49
C THR A 171 -9.88 -2.84 -8.25
N MET A 172 -8.99 -1.85 -8.34
CA MET A 172 -9.14 -0.66 -9.18
C MET A 172 -8.27 -0.83 -10.42
N THR A 173 -8.89 -0.83 -11.58
CA THR A 173 -8.21 -1.10 -12.86
C THR A 173 -8.13 0.12 -13.77
N GLU A 174 -8.99 1.12 -13.56
CA GLU A 174 -9.06 2.30 -14.42
C GLU A 174 -8.12 3.41 -13.91
N PRO A 175 -7.10 3.81 -14.68
CA PRO A 175 -6.22 4.91 -14.32
C PRO A 175 -6.97 6.24 -14.36
N ALA A 176 -6.83 7.05 -13.32
CA ALA A 176 -7.47 8.37 -13.23
C ALA A 176 -6.52 9.53 -13.57
N ARG A 177 -5.20 9.29 -13.57
CA ARG A 177 -4.16 10.34 -13.66
C ARG A 177 -3.67 10.66 -15.07
N GLN A 178 -3.83 9.75 -16.01
CA GLN A 178 -3.25 9.90 -17.35
C GLN A 178 -4.33 9.93 -18.42
N GLY A 179 -4.14 10.79 -19.43
CA GLY A 179 -5.02 10.85 -20.58
C GLY A 179 -5.07 9.51 -21.33
N ARG A 180 -6.20 9.24 -21.99
CA ARG A 180 -6.40 7.98 -22.76
C ARG A 180 -5.39 7.76 -23.88
N LEU A 181 -4.68 8.81 -24.31
CA LEU A 181 -3.67 8.76 -25.38
C LEU A 181 -2.23 8.63 -24.88
N SER A 182 -1.99 8.54 -23.55
CA SER A 182 -0.66 8.42 -22.97
C SER A 182 0.02 7.11 -23.38
N GLY A 183 1.21 7.21 -23.98
CA GLY A 183 2.09 6.09 -24.30
C GLY A 183 2.61 5.41 -23.03
N ILE A 184 2.88 6.18 -21.96
CA ILE A 184 3.27 5.66 -20.65
C ILE A 184 2.17 4.73 -20.13
N LEU A 185 0.91 5.17 -20.15
CA LEU A 185 -0.22 4.36 -19.71
C LEU A 185 -0.40 3.10 -20.57
N TYR A 186 -0.28 3.24 -21.89
CA TYR A 186 -0.36 2.11 -22.81
C TYR A 186 0.71 1.05 -22.48
N ASN A 187 1.97 1.48 -22.40
CA ASN A 187 3.10 0.59 -22.13
C ASN A 187 3.00 -0.07 -20.75
N ALA A 188 2.65 0.68 -19.72
CA ALA A 188 2.44 0.14 -18.38
C ALA A 188 1.30 -0.90 -18.33
N THR A 189 0.21 -0.64 -19.06
CA THR A 189 -0.92 -1.57 -19.15
C THR A 189 -0.54 -2.85 -19.90
N MET A 190 0.22 -2.72 -21.00
CA MET A 190 0.73 -3.84 -21.77
C MET A 190 1.67 -4.70 -20.93
N LEU A 191 2.68 -4.12 -20.28
CA LEU A 191 3.61 -4.84 -19.40
C LEU A 191 2.86 -5.59 -18.30
N ARG A 192 1.87 -4.96 -17.68
CA ARG A 192 1.05 -5.59 -16.65
C ARG A 192 0.26 -6.79 -17.17
N ARG A 193 -0.30 -6.72 -18.40
CA ARG A 193 -0.97 -7.87 -19.04
C ARG A 193 0.01 -9.01 -19.25
N MET A 194 1.24 -8.71 -19.64
CA MET A 194 2.31 -9.71 -19.78
C MET A 194 2.65 -10.37 -18.45
N MET A 195 2.75 -9.61 -17.35
CA MET A 195 2.98 -10.17 -16.02
C MET A 195 1.87 -11.13 -15.56
N LEU A 196 0.62 -10.88 -15.97
CA LEU A 196 -0.51 -11.73 -15.62
C LEU A 196 -0.60 -13.01 -16.47
N ARG A 197 0.03 -13.03 -17.64
CA ARG A 197 0.05 -14.16 -18.57
C ARG A 197 1.46 -14.31 -19.16
N PRO A 198 2.43 -14.80 -18.36
CA PRO A 198 3.83 -14.86 -18.80
C PRO A 198 4.08 -15.89 -19.93
N GLU A 199 3.18 -16.89 -20.09
CA GLU A 199 3.35 -17.93 -21.08
C GLU A 199 2.96 -17.42 -22.48
N GLY A 200 3.87 -17.60 -23.45
CA GLY A 200 3.63 -17.31 -24.86
C GLY A 200 3.78 -15.85 -25.30
N LEU A 201 4.23 -14.95 -24.42
CA LEU A 201 4.50 -13.56 -24.75
C LEU A 201 6.01 -13.36 -25.00
N GLY A 202 6.37 -12.87 -26.19
CA GLY A 202 7.74 -12.46 -26.52
C GLY A 202 8.21 -11.23 -25.69
N LEU A 203 9.32 -10.63 -26.12
CA LEU A 203 9.78 -9.39 -25.52
C LEU A 203 8.74 -8.28 -25.66
N PRO A 204 8.59 -7.40 -24.63
CA PRO A 204 7.65 -6.29 -24.68
C PRO A 204 8.00 -5.32 -25.82
N GLN A 205 7.03 -5.01 -26.66
CA GLN A 205 7.17 -3.98 -27.68
C GLN A 205 6.59 -2.67 -27.16
N LEU A 206 7.47 -1.76 -26.76
CA LEU A 206 7.07 -0.46 -26.24
C LEU A 206 6.58 0.44 -27.39
N ARG A 207 5.45 1.09 -27.17
CA ARG A 207 4.90 2.09 -28.09
C ARG A 207 5.52 3.45 -27.80
N LEU A 208 6.07 4.09 -28.80
CA LEU A 208 6.48 5.49 -28.75
C LEU A 208 5.24 6.40 -28.89
N ALA A 209 5.24 7.52 -28.19
CA ALA A 209 4.18 8.51 -28.17
C ALA A 209 4.78 9.86 -27.74
N ASP A 210 3.97 10.91 -27.64
CA ASP A 210 4.43 12.25 -27.25
C ASP A 210 5.09 12.26 -25.85
N ASP A 211 4.69 11.36 -24.96
CA ASP A 211 5.20 11.17 -23.60
C ASP A 211 6.17 9.99 -23.46
N VAL A 212 6.55 9.32 -24.56
CA VAL A 212 7.50 8.20 -24.59
C VAL A 212 8.39 8.29 -25.82
N ILE A 213 9.66 8.58 -25.63
CA ILE A 213 10.65 8.69 -26.69
C ILE A 213 11.71 7.60 -26.56
N ALA A 214 12.31 7.22 -27.67
CA ALA A 214 13.51 6.37 -27.69
C ALA A 214 14.74 7.29 -27.72
N VAL A 215 15.71 6.99 -26.88
CA VAL A 215 17.02 7.65 -26.86
C VAL A 215 18.12 6.60 -26.96
N THR A 216 19.25 6.97 -27.56
CA THR A 216 20.44 6.11 -27.55
C THR A 216 21.12 6.17 -26.17
N PRO A 217 21.94 5.18 -25.78
CA PRO A 217 22.71 5.25 -24.54
C PRO A 217 23.63 6.49 -24.50
N GLU A 218 24.15 6.94 -25.63
CA GLU A 218 25.03 8.08 -25.76
C GLU A 218 24.29 9.39 -25.47
N ASP A 219 23.04 9.52 -25.91
CA ASP A 219 22.22 10.73 -25.75
C ASP A 219 21.50 10.81 -24.40
N LEU A 220 21.42 9.70 -23.68
CA LEU A 220 20.66 9.62 -22.41
C LEU A 220 21.11 10.63 -21.35
N PRO A 221 22.43 10.88 -21.13
CA PRO A 221 22.87 11.88 -20.15
C PRO A 221 22.34 13.29 -20.46
N GLU A 222 22.40 13.73 -21.74
CA GLU A 222 21.90 15.03 -22.16
C GLU A 222 20.39 15.19 -21.94
N TYR A 223 19.61 14.12 -22.23
CA TYR A 223 18.18 14.13 -21.98
C TYR A 223 17.84 14.21 -20.49
N ILE A 224 18.59 13.53 -19.63
CA ILE A 224 18.43 13.58 -18.18
C ILE A 224 18.75 14.98 -17.67
N ASP A 225 19.90 15.57 -18.05
CA ASP A 225 20.30 16.90 -17.62
C ASP A 225 19.27 17.96 -18.03
N ARG A 226 18.74 17.88 -19.26
CA ARG A 226 17.69 18.78 -19.73
C ARG A 226 16.41 18.64 -18.90
N ALA A 227 15.98 17.41 -18.56
CA ALA A 227 14.78 17.17 -17.78
C ALA A 227 14.89 17.74 -16.36
N TYR A 228 16.07 17.68 -15.73
CA TYR A 228 16.32 18.23 -14.39
C TYR A 228 16.66 19.74 -14.38
N SER A 229 17.00 20.34 -15.52
CA SER A 229 17.31 21.77 -15.61
C SER A 229 16.09 22.65 -15.91
N THR A 230 14.93 22.04 -16.12
CA THR A 230 13.68 22.73 -16.51
C THR A 230 12.69 22.92 -15.35
N ASP A 231 13.10 22.63 -14.08
CA ASP A 231 12.31 22.88 -12.86
C ASP A 231 12.73 24.16 -12.16
#